data_8f043d2cfc5da5475a6b27a10a3c9801
#
_entry.id   8f043d2cfc5da5475a6b27a10a3c9801
#
_cell.length_a   1.000
_cell.length_b   1.000
_cell.length_c   1.000
_cell.angle_alpha   90.00
_cell.angle_beta   90.00
_cell.angle_gamma   90.00
#
_symmetry.space_group_name_H-M   'P 1'
#
loop_
_entity.id
_entity.type
_entity.pdbx_description
1 polymer ?
#
loop_
_entity_poly.entity_id
_entity_poly.type
_entity_poly.pdbx_seq_one_letter_code
_entity_poly.pdbx_strand_id
1 'polypeptide(L)'
;MRYPDSDAAAAAQPAPVEGDQATPGVPSRRRSRIRNIDALVPMPFALVFALAGMVALAFGGWLWWLTSGLGDPRTTLTKTLTVGVPFSFALWIAWLVISIAVLQRVGRTMVPVDRLLREAGLACWPLFFALGMALPAVSFGVGILAIGGWVAATQAALARVAGRPGRGVLAANLLGFGVWCVVMSLLASGDHAIAPGPFVAESIWEAVTSQGVVVVEGVTP
;
A
#
# COMPACT_ATOMS: atom_id res chain seq x y z
N MET A 1 39.05 -65.34 2.28
CA MET A 1 37.76 -64.61 2.10
C MET A 1 37.72 -64.10 0.66
N ARG A 2 36.90 -64.78 -0.17
CA ARG A 2 36.72 -64.49 -1.61
C ARG A 2 35.47 -63.63 -1.73
N TYR A 3 35.66 -62.50 -2.42
CA TYR A 3 34.55 -61.65 -2.87
C TYR A 3 33.90 -62.29 -4.10
N PRO A 4 32.58 -62.42 -4.15
CA PRO A 4 31.91 -62.87 -5.39
C PRO A 4 31.76 -61.72 -6.36
N ASP A 5 32.02 -62.07 -7.63
CA ASP A 5 31.90 -61.25 -8.82
C ASP A 5 30.48 -60.68 -8.96
N SER A 6 30.46 -59.34 -9.23
CA SER A 6 29.27 -58.60 -9.48
C SER A 6 29.17 -58.22 -10.99
N ASP A 7 29.06 -59.24 -11.81
CA ASP A 7 28.80 -59.13 -13.24
C ASP A 7 27.41 -59.68 -13.55
N ALA A 8 26.37 -58.90 -13.26
CA ALA A 8 25.03 -59.19 -13.84
C ALA A 8 24.04 -58.02 -13.56
N ALA A 9 24.29 -56.87 -14.13
CA ALA A 9 23.24 -55.85 -14.22
C ALA A 9 23.45 -54.89 -15.42
N ALA A 10 23.77 -55.50 -16.56
CA ALA A 10 23.70 -54.79 -17.83
C ALA A 10 22.56 -55.36 -18.62
N ALA A 11 21.38 -54.76 -18.60
CA ALA A 11 20.36 -54.82 -19.64
C ALA A 11 18.96 -54.42 -19.10
N ALA A 12 18.67 -53.16 -19.15
CA ALA A 12 17.30 -52.68 -19.43
C ALA A 12 17.38 -51.15 -19.64
N GLN A 13 17.86 -50.71 -20.79
CA GLN A 13 17.52 -49.38 -21.26
C GLN A 13 16.03 -49.38 -21.62
N PRO A 14 15.20 -48.55 -20.99
CA PRO A 14 13.84 -48.39 -21.47
C PRO A 14 13.88 -47.72 -22.85
N ALA A 15 13.12 -48.26 -23.78
CA ALA A 15 12.94 -47.75 -25.12
C ALA A 15 12.50 -46.26 -25.07
N PRO A 16 12.98 -45.45 -26.05
CA PRO A 16 12.49 -44.06 -26.12
C PRO A 16 10.98 -44.07 -26.38
N VAL A 17 10.23 -43.45 -25.50
CA VAL A 17 8.81 -43.18 -25.71
C VAL A 17 8.68 -42.12 -26.78
N GLU A 18 8.56 -42.61 -28.02
CA GLU A 18 8.18 -41.83 -29.16
C GLU A 18 6.68 -41.52 -29.03
N GLY A 19 6.34 -40.32 -28.66
CA GLY A 19 4.94 -39.94 -28.54
C GLY A 19 4.67 -38.64 -27.85
N ASP A 20 5.58 -37.68 -27.92
CA ASP A 20 5.23 -36.28 -27.58
C ASP A 20 4.59 -35.63 -28.83
N GLN A 21 3.33 -36.00 -29.09
CA GLN A 21 2.49 -35.25 -30.03
C GLN A 21 2.31 -33.86 -29.44
N ALA A 22 3.12 -32.93 -29.94
CA ALA A 22 3.01 -31.51 -29.73
C ALA A 22 1.55 -31.09 -29.94
N THR A 23 0.82 -30.94 -28.88
CA THR A 23 -0.48 -30.26 -28.87
C THR A 23 -0.27 -28.89 -29.50
N PRO A 24 -0.99 -28.57 -30.62
CA PRO A 24 -0.82 -27.29 -31.28
C PRO A 24 -1.09 -26.18 -30.30
N GLY A 25 -0.03 -25.41 -30.03
CA GLY A 25 0.01 -24.42 -28.97
C GLY A 25 -1.14 -23.44 -29.07
N VAL A 26 -1.99 -23.44 -28.06
CA VAL A 26 -2.89 -22.32 -27.78
C VAL A 26 -2.03 -21.06 -27.70
N PRO A 27 -2.20 -20.11 -28.61
CA PRO A 27 -1.33 -18.95 -28.66
C PRO A 27 -1.45 -18.18 -27.37
N SER A 28 -0.34 -18.08 -26.64
CA SER A 28 -0.19 -17.35 -25.38
C SER A 28 -0.33 -15.81 -25.58
N ARG A 29 -1.28 -15.39 -26.41
CA ARG A 29 -1.57 -13.98 -26.74
C ARG A 29 -1.95 -13.13 -25.51
N ARG A 30 -2.36 -13.77 -24.41
CA ARG A 30 -2.75 -13.05 -23.19
C ARG A 30 -1.54 -12.54 -22.38
N ARG A 31 -0.40 -13.26 -22.42
CA ARG A 31 0.82 -12.85 -21.68
C ARG A 31 1.56 -11.69 -22.34
N SER A 32 1.45 -11.50 -23.65
CA SER A 32 2.14 -10.41 -24.35
C SER A 32 1.47 -9.04 -24.13
N ARG A 33 0.15 -8.99 -23.91
CA ARG A 33 -0.57 -7.72 -23.69
C ARG A 33 -0.26 -7.07 -22.36
N ILE A 34 0.01 -7.86 -21.31
CA ILE A 34 0.34 -7.34 -19.98
C ILE A 34 1.75 -6.75 -19.94
N ARG A 35 2.66 -7.31 -20.74
CA ARG A 35 4.07 -6.86 -20.84
C ARG A 35 4.25 -5.50 -21.49
N ASN A 36 3.30 -5.06 -22.30
CA ASN A 36 3.39 -3.77 -23.01
C ASN A 36 2.92 -2.56 -22.16
N ILE A 37 2.16 -2.77 -21.09
CA ILE A 37 1.74 -1.68 -20.19
C ILE A 37 2.91 -1.23 -19.33
N ASP A 38 3.81 -2.14 -18.95
CA ASP A 38 5.01 -1.82 -18.16
C ASP A 38 5.99 -0.88 -18.89
N ALA A 39 5.93 -0.85 -20.23
CA ALA A 39 6.75 0.04 -21.04
C ALA A 39 6.15 1.44 -21.28
N LEU A 40 4.85 1.60 -21.02
CA LEU A 40 4.10 2.81 -21.37
C LEU A 40 4.16 3.91 -20.32
N VAL A 41 4.43 3.58 -19.05
CA VAL A 41 4.45 4.57 -17.95
C VAL A 41 5.87 4.73 -17.43
N PRO A 42 6.53 5.86 -17.64
CA PRO A 42 7.84 6.14 -17.07
C PRO A 42 7.78 6.16 -15.53
N MET A 43 8.82 5.64 -14.86
CA MET A 43 8.92 5.66 -13.40
C MET A 43 8.73 7.07 -12.79
N PRO A 44 9.32 8.15 -13.34
CA PRO A 44 9.10 9.50 -12.81
C PRO A 44 7.63 9.91 -12.82
N PHE A 45 6.88 9.53 -13.85
CA PHE A 45 5.45 9.79 -13.92
C PHE A 45 4.68 9.12 -12.78
N ALA A 46 5.00 7.86 -12.46
CA ALA A 46 4.34 7.14 -11.36
C ALA A 46 4.65 7.79 -9.99
N LEU A 47 5.86 8.29 -9.78
CA LEU A 47 6.23 9.01 -8.55
C LEU A 47 5.52 10.35 -8.44
N VAL A 48 5.46 11.12 -9.53
CA VAL A 48 4.71 12.39 -9.57
C VAL A 48 3.22 12.12 -9.34
N PHE A 49 2.69 11.06 -9.91
CA PHE A 49 1.29 10.66 -9.70
C PHE A 49 1.00 10.28 -8.24
N ALA A 50 1.91 9.55 -7.59
CA ALA A 50 1.81 9.24 -6.16
C ALA A 50 1.85 10.52 -5.31
N LEU A 51 2.78 11.42 -5.60
CA LEU A 51 2.88 12.71 -4.92
C LEU A 51 1.59 13.53 -5.11
N ALA A 52 1.05 13.59 -6.31
CA ALA A 52 -0.22 14.28 -6.60
C ALA A 52 -1.40 13.66 -5.82
N GLY A 53 -1.45 12.33 -5.69
CA GLY A 53 -2.43 11.65 -4.85
C GLY A 53 -2.33 12.05 -3.38
N MET A 54 -1.10 12.19 -2.85
CA MET A 54 -0.89 12.63 -1.47
C MET A 54 -1.23 14.12 -1.28
N VAL A 55 -0.97 14.96 -2.27
CA VAL A 55 -1.44 16.35 -2.29
C VAL A 55 -2.98 16.37 -2.28
N ALA A 56 -3.64 15.53 -3.07
CA ALA A 56 -5.09 15.44 -3.11
C ALA A 56 -5.67 15.00 -1.74
N LEU A 57 -5.04 14.04 -1.08
CA LEU A 57 -5.40 13.61 0.27
C LEU A 57 -5.25 14.75 1.28
N ALA A 58 -4.10 15.42 1.27
CA ALA A 58 -3.80 16.54 2.14
C ALA A 58 -4.78 17.70 1.94
N PHE A 59 -5.08 18.01 0.68
CA PHE A 59 -6.04 19.06 0.33
C PHE A 59 -7.47 18.70 0.71
N GLY A 60 -7.87 17.44 0.53
CA GLY A 60 -9.17 16.92 0.99
C GLY A 60 -9.32 17.05 2.51
N GLY A 61 -8.30 16.67 3.28
CA GLY A 61 -8.27 16.84 4.72
C GLY A 61 -8.36 18.31 5.16
N TRP A 62 -7.65 19.20 4.44
CA TRP A 62 -7.75 20.64 4.68
C TRP A 62 -9.15 21.18 4.36
N LEU A 63 -9.80 20.76 3.28
CA LEU A 63 -11.15 21.16 2.94
C LEU A 63 -12.14 20.73 4.03
N TRP A 64 -12.01 19.51 4.56
CA TRP A 64 -12.79 19.07 5.70
C TRP A 64 -12.54 19.94 6.92
N TRP A 65 -11.29 20.28 7.23
CA TRP A 65 -10.92 21.17 8.32
C TRP A 65 -11.55 22.55 8.18
N LEU A 66 -11.51 23.11 6.98
CA LEU A 66 -12.11 24.40 6.64
C LEU A 66 -13.64 24.39 6.90
N THR A 67 -14.30 23.30 6.56
CA THR A 67 -15.77 23.16 6.74
C THR A 67 -16.15 22.82 8.18
N SER A 68 -15.23 22.27 8.96
CA SER A 68 -15.45 21.94 10.38
C SER A 68 -15.34 23.15 11.31
N GLY A 69 -14.79 24.27 10.86
CA GLY A 69 -14.59 25.47 11.67
C GLY A 69 -13.52 25.34 12.77
N LEU A 70 -12.65 24.34 12.66
CA LEU A 70 -11.60 24.05 13.63
C LEU A 70 -10.30 24.81 13.26
N GLY A 71 -9.90 25.78 14.08
CA GLY A 71 -8.60 26.46 13.99
C GLY A 71 -8.40 27.39 12.79
N ASP A 72 -7.12 27.77 12.53
CA ASP A 72 -6.75 28.64 11.41
C ASP A 72 -6.49 27.84 10.13
N PRO A 73 -7.35 27.99 9.08
CA PRO A 73 -7.23 27.22 7.86
C PRO A 73 -5.94 27.49 7.07
N ARG A 74 -5.38 28.73 7.17
CA ARG A 74 -4.18 29.10 6.39
C ARG A 74 -2.94 28.42 6.95
N THR A 75 -2.77 28.48 8.27
CA THR A 75 -1.65 27.84 8.96
C THR A 75 -1.71 26.34 8.74
N THR A 76 -2.90 25.73 8.83
CA THR A 76 -3.13 24.30 8.59
C THR A 76 -2.75 23.92 7.16
N LEU A 77 -3.20 24.65 6.15
CA LEU A 77 -2.84 24.38 4.75
C LEU A 77 -1.33 24.43 4.53
N THR A 78 -0.70 25.50 5.03
CA THR A 78 0.75 25.68 4.86
C THR A 78 1.53 24.53 5.49
N LYS A 79 1.24 24.17 6.74
CA LYS A 79 1.87 23.04 7.44
C LYS A 79 1.64 21.73 6.70
N THR A 80 0.41 21.47 6.27
CA THR A 80 0.05 20.25 5.58
C THR A 80 0.78 20.09 4.25
N LEU A 81 0.87 21.16 3.44
CA LEU A 81 1.54 21.09 2.14
C LEU A 81 3.06 21.07 2.27
N THR A 82 3.64 21.87 3.17
CA THR A 82 5.11 22.01 3.26
C THR A 82 5.77 20.89 4.05
N VAL A 83 5.09 20.32 5.04
CA VAL A 83 5.64 19.27 5.90
C VAL A 83 4.85 17.96 5.74
N GLY A 84 3.54 18.00 5.83
CA GLY A 84 2.69 16.82 5.81
C GLY A 84 2.82 15.99 4.54
N VAL A 85 2.76 16.63 3.36
CA VAL A 85 2.87 15.94 2.06
C VAL A 85 4.25 15.31 1.85
N PRO A 86 5.38 16.04 2.00
CA PRO A 86 6.71 15.43 1.85
C PRO A 86 6.94 14.28 2.83
N PHE A 87 6.45 14.44 4.06
CA PHE A 87 6.59 13.40 5.09
C PHE A 87 5.75 12.16 4.78
N SER A 88 4.49 12.34 4.37
CA SER A 88 3.62 11.26 3.93
C SER A 88 4.22 10.51 2.73
N PHE A 89 4.82 11.23 1.80
CA PHE A 89 5.51 10.63 0.65
C PHE A 89 6.74 9.83 1.08
N ALA A 90 7.57 10.36 1.99
CA ALA A 90 8.72 9.63 2.54
C ALA A 90 8.29 8.36 3.29
N LEU A 91 7.23 8.43 4.08
CA LEU A 91 6.67 7.27 4.76
C LEU A 91 6.07 6.24 3.80
N TRP A 92 5.47 6.67 2.69
CA TRP A 92 5.04 5.75 1.65
C TRP A 92 6.21 5.01 1.01
N ILE A 93 7.32 5.69 0.74
CA ILE A 93 8.56 5.01 0.29
C ILE A 93 9.04 4.01 1.35
N ALA A 94 9.05 4.40 2.63
CA ALA A 94 9.40 3.49 3.72
C ALA A 94 8.48 2.26 3.77
N TRP A 95 7.17 2.45 3.59
CA TRP A 95 6.20 1.35 3.47
C TRP A 95 6.59 0.39 2.34
N LEU A 96 6.93 0.89 1.16
CA LEU A 96 7.36 0.04 0.04
C LEU A 96 8.66 -0.71 0.35
N VAL A 97 9.62 -0.06 1.00
CA VAL A 97 10.89 -0.69 1.44
C VAL A 97 10.62 -1.81 2.45
N ILE A 98 9.76 -1.57 3.44
CA ILE A 98 9.33 -2.59 4.41
C ILE A 98 8.65 -3.75 3.67
N SER A 99 7.77 -3.45 2.72
CA SER A 99 7.08 -4.47 1.94
C SER A 99 8.06 -5.34 1.13
N ILE A 100 9.07 -4.73 0.50
CA ILE A 100 10.15 -5.46 -0.18
C ILE A 100 10.90 -6.37 0.79
N ALA A 101 11.32 -5.82 1.94
CA ALA A 101 12.09 -6.56 2.93
C ALA A 101 11.32 -7.80 3.45
N VAL A 102 10.02 -7.63 3.72
CA VAL A 102 9.16 -8.74 4.14
C VAL A 102 8.99 -9.77 3.03
N LEU A 103 8.74 -9.34 1.79
CA LEU A 103 8.58 -10.24 0.65
C LEU A 103 9.87 -11.02 0.33
N GLN A 104 11.03 -10.40 0.47
CA GLN A 104 12.31 -11.07 0.29
C GLN A 104 12.59 -12.09 1.39
N ARG A 105 12.30 -11.75 2.66
CA ARG A 105 12.55 -12.66 3.80
C ARG A 105 11.55 -13.82 3.86
N VAL A 106 10.27 -13.55 3.67
CA VAL A 106 9.19 -14.54 3.80
C VAL A 106 8.93 -15.26 2.48
N GLY A 107 8.95 -14.54 1.38
CA GLY A 107 8.60 -15.07 0.05
C GLY A 107 9.79 -15.58 -0.76
N ARG A 108 11.03 -15.28 -0.36
CA ARG A 108 12.25 -15.51 -1.16
C ARG A 108 12.09 -15.02 -2.61
N THR A 109 11.29 -13.98 -2.81
CA THR A 109 10.94 -13.46 -4.12
C THR A 109 11.79 -12.23 -4.41
N MET A 110 12.57 -12.26 -5.47
CA MET A 110 13.27 -11.08 -5.96
C MET A 110 12.24 -10.12 -6.58
N VAL A 111 12.00 -9.00 -5.92
CA VAL A 111 11.07 -7.97 -6.36
C VAL A 111 11.86 -6.88 -7.07
N PRO A 112 11.64 -6.62 -8.36
CA PRO A 112 12.26 -5.51 -9.06
C PRO A 112 11.69 -4.18 -8.55
N VAL A 113 12.56 -3.38 -7.93
CA VAL A 113 12.19 -2.12 -7.26
C VAL A 113 11.53 -1.14 -8.24
N ASP A 114 12.09 -1.03 -9.44
CA ASP A 114 11.57 -0.16 -10.50
C ASP A 114 10.12 -0.48 -10.86
N ARG A 115 9.81 -1.76 -11.01
CA ARG A 115 8.45 -2.21 -11.30
C ARG A 115 7.51 -1.96 -10.12
N LEU A 116 8.00 -2.19 -8.88
CA LEU A 116 7.20 -1.94 -7.70
C LEU A 116 6.86 -0.46 -7.54
N LEU A 117 7.84 0.43 -7.69
CA LEU A 117 7.61 1.88 -7.59
C LEU A 117 6.59 2.36 -8.63
N ARG A 118 6.64 1.81 -9.84
CA ARG A 118 5.71 2.13 -10.92
C ARG A 118 4.29 1.67 -10.61
N GLU A 119 4.13 0.42 -10.23
CA GLU A 119 2.83 -0.18 -9.89
C GLU A 119 2.22 0.46 -8.63
N ALA A 120 3.03 0.66 -7.58
CA ALA A 120 2.58 1.27 -6.35
C ALA A 120 2.30 2.76 -6.49
N GLY A 121 3.06 3.48 -7.33
CA GLY A 121 2.79 4.88 -7.64
C GLY A 121 1.43 5.05 -8.31
N LEU A 122 1.13 4.22 -9.30
CA LEU A 122 -0.19 4.23 -9.94
C LEU A 122 -1.31 3.76 -9.00
N ALA A 123 -1.00 2.92 -8.01
CA ALA A 123 -1.95 2.49 -6.99
C ALA A 123 -2.42 3.62 -6.05
N CYS A 124 -1.82 4.82 -6.12
CA CYS A 124 -2.24 6.00 -5.36
C CYS A 124 -3.50 6.69 -5.94
N TRP A 125 -4.05 6.22 -7.08
CA TRP A 125 -5.23 6.83 -7.69
C TRP A 125 -6.46 6.98 -6.76
N PRO A 126 -6.74 6.08 -5.78
CA PRO A 126 -7.89 6.26 -4.91
C PRO A 126 -7.78 7.48 -3.99
N LEU A 127 -6.55 7.98 -3.75
CA LEU A 127 -6.33 9.15 -2.92
C LEU A 127 -6.98 10.42 -3.49
N PHE A 128 -7.22 10.48 -4.80
CA PHE A 128 -7.93 11.60 -5.43
C PHE A 128 -9.38 11.69 -4.99
N PHE A 129 -9.99 10.60 -4.52
CA PHE A 129 -11.34 10.66 -3.93
C PHE A 129 -11.39 11.49 -2.65
N ALA A 130 -10.26 11.68 -1.98
CA ALA A 130 -10.19 12.52 -0.79
C ALA A 130 -10.63 13.98 -1.04
N LEU A 131 -10.57 14.47 -2.29
CA LEU A 131 -11.12 15.77 -2.65
C LEU A 131 -12.63 15.88 -2.38
N GLY A 132 -13.34 14.75 -2.38
CA GLY A 132 -14.76 14.69 -2.00
C GLY A 132 -15.03 14.91 -0.51
N MET A 133 -14.00 14.96 0.34
CA MET A 133 -14.12 15.31 1.76
C MET A 133 -14.57 16.77 1.99
N ALA A 134 -14.58 17.59 0.93
CA ALA A 134 -15.20 18.91 0.93
C ALA A 134 -16.70 18.89 1.27
N LEU A 135 -17.37 17.74 1.12
CA LEU A 135 -18.78 17.56 1.44
C LEU A 135 -18.92 17.05 2.88
N PRO A 136 -19.36 17.88 3.86
CA PRO A 136 -19.33 17.50 5.29
C PRO A 136 -20.13 16.24 5.59
N ALA A 137 -21.28 16.04 4.93
CA ALA A 137 -22.18 14.91 5.18
C ALA A 137 -21.55 13.52 4.86
N VAL A 138 -20.56 13.47 3.96
CA VAL A 138 -19.95 12.22 3.48
C VAL A 138 -18.44 12.18 3.66
N SER A 139 -17.84 13.24 4.21
CA SER A 139 -16.39 13.44 4.31
C SER A 139 -15.67 12.26 4.94
N PHE A 140 -16.17 11.75 6.05
CA PHE A 140 -15.59 10.60 6.73
C PHE A 140 -15.62 9.33 5.86
N GLY A 141 -16.76 9.03 5.25
CA GLY A 141 -16.90 7.87 4.36
C GLY A 141 -15.99 7.95 3.14
N VAL A 142 -15.86 9.14 2.56
CA VAL A 142 -14.97 9.40 1.43
C VAL A 142 -13.50 9.24 1.84
N GLY A 143 -13.11 9.73 3.02
CA GLY A 143 -11.76 9.54 3.56
C GLY A 143 -11.41 8.06 3.75
N ILE A 144 -12.33 7.27 4.33
CA ILE A 144 -12.15 5.82 4.48
C ILE A 144 -12.03 5.14 3.13
N LEU A 145 -12.88 5.49 2.16
CA LEU A 145 -12.83 4.92 0.82
C LEU A 145 -11.52 5.27 0.09
N ALA A 146 -11.04 6.49 0.23
CA ALA A 146 -9.77 6.91 -0.37
C ALA A 146 -8.60 6.10 0.20
N ILE A 147 -8.48 6.02 1.53
CA ILE A 147 -7.38 5.30 2.20
C ILE A 147 -7.53 3.79 2.03
N GLY A 148 -8.71 3.23 2.25
CA GLY A 148 -8.97 1.80 2.09
C GLY A 148 -8.76 1.36 0.65
N GLY A 149 -9.23 2.15 -0.31
CA GLY A 149 -8.98 1.96 -1.73
C GLY A 149 -7.49 1.99 -2.08
N TRP A 150 -6.73 2.92 -1.50
CA TRP A 150 -5.28 3.00 -1.68
C TRP A 150 -4.56 1.78 -1.14
N VAL A 151 -4.90 1.32 0.08
CA VAL A 151 -4.34 0.09 0.65
C VAL A 151 -4.66 -1.13 -0.22
N ALA A 152 -5.91 -1.24 -0.69
CA ALA A 152 -6.34 -2.33 -1.56
C ALA A 152 -5.64 -2.28 -2.94
N ALA A 153 -5.50 -1.09 -3.54
CA ALA A 153 -4.78 -0.92 -4.79
C ALA A 153 -3.28 -1.24 -4.65
N THR A 154 -2.66 -0.83 -3.53
CA THR A 154 -1.27 -1.18 -3.20
C THR A 154 -1.12 -2.69 -2.99
N GLN A 155 -2.08 -3.33 -2.32
CA GLN A 155 -2.12 -4.80 -2.19
C GLN A 155 -2.14 -5.49 -3.55
N ALA A 156 -2.97 -5.00 -4.47
CA ALA A 156 -3.04 -5.55 -5.83
C ALA A 156 -1.73 -5.30 -6.61
N ALA A 157 -1.09 -4.15 -6.45
CA ALA A 157 0.19 -3.83 -7.05
C ALA A 157 1.30 -4.77 -6.54
N LEU A 158 1.40 -4.95 -5.22
CA LEU A 158 2.35 -5.89 -4.60
C LEU A 158 2.14 -7.33 -5.09
N ALA A 159 0.88 -7.78 -5.19
CA ALA A 159 0.55 -9.11 -5.68
C ALA A 159 0.96 -9.32 -7.15
N ARG A 160 0.77 -8.30 -8.01
CA ARG A 160 1.21 -8.33 -9.41
C ARG A 160 2.74 -8.41 -9.53
N VAL A 161 3.45 -7.65 -8.72
CA VAL A 161 4.93 -7.63 -8.73
C VAL A 161 5.49 -8.92 -8.14
N ALA A 162 4.89 -9.45 -7.07
CA ALA A 162 5.28 -10.73 -6.46
C ALA A 162 4.89 -11.95 -7.33
N GLY A 163 4.08 -11.76 -8.36
CA GLY A 163 3.61 -12.82 -9.27
C GLY A 163 2.56 -13.76 -8.65
N ARG A 164 2.17 -13.55 -7.40
CA ARG A 164 1.16 -14.36 -6.69
C ARG A 164 0.49 -13.57 -5.56
N PRO A 165 -0.81 -13.68 -5.39
CA PRO A 165 -1.46 -13.26 -4.15
C PRO A 165 -1.10 -14.24 -3.03
N GLY A 166 -1.01 -13.78 -1.79
CA GLY A 166 -0.74 -14.65 -0.67
C GLY A 166 -0.65 -13.92 0.68
N ARG A 167 -0.66 -14.69 1.76
CA ARG A 167 -0.59 -14.14 3.13
C ARG A 167 0.67 -13.30 3.36
N GLY A 168 1.80 -13.65 2.72
CA GLY A 168 3.04 -12.88 2.82
C GLY A 168 2.93 -11.50 2.17
N VAL A 169 2.24 -11.38 1.04
CA VAL A 169 1.98 -10.09 0.38
C VAL A 169 1.04 -9.23 1.23
N LEU A 170 0.00 -9.85 1.80
CA LEU A 170 -0.91 -9.16 2.71
C LEU A 170 -0.19 -8.66 3.97
N ALA A 171 0.61 -9.52 4.61
CA ALA A 171 1.38 -9.14 5.78
C ALA A 171 2.37 -8.01 5.48
N ALA A 172 3.07 -8.06 4.34
CA ALA A 172 3.98 -7.02 3.90
C ALA A 172 3.27 -5.67 3.74
N ASN A 173 2.11 -5.67 3.08
CA ASN A 173 1.32 -4.47 2.88
C ASN A 173 0.78 -3.89 4.19
N LEU A 174 0.18 -4.73 5.04
CA LEU A 174 -0.39 -4.29 6.31
C LEU A 174 0.68 -3.78 7.29
N LEU A 175 1.86 -4.40 7.29
CA LEU A 175 2.97 -3.99 8.15
C LEU A 175 3.50 -2.61 7.72
N GLY A 176 3.72 -2.42 6.43
CA GLY A 176 4.15 -1.12 5.90
C GLY A 176 3.10 -0.03 6.10
N PHE A 177 1.82 -0.32 5.84
CA PHE A 177 0.72 0.59 6.11
C PHE A 177 0.57 0.90 7.60
N GLY A 178 0.72 -0.10 8.47
CA GLY A 178 0.67 0.09 9.92
C GLY A 178 1.75 1.07 10.42
N VAL A 179 2.97 0.93 9.91
CA VAL A 179 4.06 1.89 10.21
C VAL A 179 3.69 3.29 9.73
N TRP A 180 3.17 3.42 8.51
CA TRP A 180 2.69 4.70 7.99
C TRP A 180 1.63 5.32 8.90
N CYS A 181 0.61 4.55 9.31
CA CYS A 181 -0.44 5.02 10.22
C CYS A 181 0.10 5.47 11.57
N VAL A 182 0.96 4.65 12.21
CA VAL A 182 1.50 4.96 13.54
C VAL A 182 2.32 6.24 13.51
N VAL A 183 3.22 6.37 12.53
CA VAL A 183 4.08 7.56 12.43
C VAL A 183 3.26 8.80 12.10
N MET A 184 2.29 8.71 11.19
CA MET A 184 1.41 9.83 10.88
C MET A 184 0.55 10.23 12.07
N SER A 185 0.04 9.27 12.86
CA SER A 185 -0.70 9.55 14.09
C SER A 185 0.15 10.26 15.14
N LEU A 186 1.42 9.83 15.31
CA LEU A 186 2.34 10.48 16.22
C LEU A 186 2.65 11.92 15.81
N LEU A 187 2.69 12.21 14.52
CA LEU A 187 2.92 13.55 13.97
C LEU A 187 1.67 14.44 14.03
N ALA A 188 0.48 13.84 14.04
CA ALA A 188 -0.78 14.55 14.19
C ALA A 188 -1.15 14.82 15.66
N SER A 189 -0.55 14.07 16.59
CA SER A 189 -0.83 14.18 18.03
C SER A 189 0.02 15.27 18.66
N GLY A 190 -0.61 16.14 19.48
CA GLY A 190 0.05 17.15 20.30
C GLY A 190 -0.16 18.58 19.84
N ASP A 191 0.26 19.55 20.68
CA ASP A 191 0.11 21.01 20.48
C ASP A 191 0.80 21.55 19.22
N HIS A 192 1.60 20.72 18.57
CA HIS A 192 2.34 21.04 17.35
C HIS A 192 1.92 20.20 16.17
N ALA A 193 0.63 19.81 16.10
CA ALA A 193 0.09 19.04 14.98
C ALA A 193 0.64 19.54 13.62
N ILE A 194 1.49 18.74 13.00
CA ILE A 194 2.19 19.09 11.77
C ILE A 194 1.28 18.96 10.56
N ALA A 195 0.25 18.17 10.71
CA ALA A 195 -0.80 18.01 9.71
C ALA A 195 -2.09 17.60 10.40
N PRO A 196 -3.24 18.10 9.93
CA PRO A 196 -4.45 17.34 10.14
C PRO A 196 -4.22 16.03 9.39
N GLY A 197 -3.95 15.00 10.15
CA GLY A 197 -3.74 13.71 9.59
C GLY A 197 -4.91 13.31 8.71
N PRO A 198 -4.86 12.28 7.85
CA PRO A 198 -6.02 11.59 7.26
C PRO A 198 -6.74 10.67 8.27
N PHE A 199 -7.07 10.91 9.27
CA PHE A 199 -7.07 11.39 10.55
C PHE A 199 -8.27 10.88 11.28
N VAL A 200 -8.75 9.92 10.67
CA VAL A 200 -9.54 8.84 11.24
C VAL A 200 -8.92 8.34 12.55
N ALA A 201 -7.60 8.27 12.65
CA ALA A 201 -6.94 7.81 13.87
C ALA A 201 -7.09 8.80 15.01
N GLU A 202 -6.97 10.11 14.76
CA GLU A 202 -7.16 11.13 15.80
C GLU A 202 -8.64 11.26 16.16
N SER A 203 -9.53 11.32 15.18
CA SER A 203 -10.96 11.37 15.41
C SER A 203 -11.49 10.10 16.10
N ILE A 204 -10.96 8.92 15.79
CA ILE A 204 -11.30 7.69 16.51
C ILE A 204 -10.67 7.70 17.90
N TRP A 205 -9.44 8.14 18.04
CA TRP A 205 -8.77 8.22 19.34
C TRP A 205 -9.47 9.23 20.25
N GLU A 206 -9.82 10.41 19.76
CA GLU A 206 -10.61 11.39 20.52
C GLU A 206 -12.01 10.85 20.82
N ALA A 207 -12.68 10.20 19.89
CA ALA A 207 -13.99 9.59 20.14
C ALA A 207 -13.92 8.49 21.22
N VAL A 208 -12.85 7.68 21.21
CA VAL A 208 -12.66 6.62 22.21
C VAL A 208 -12.24 7.19 23.58
N THR A 209 -11.38 8.22 23.60
CA THR A 209 -10.90 8.81 24.84
C THR A 209 -11.91 9.79 25.45
N SER A 210 -12.65 10.56 24.64
CA SER A 210 -13.68 11.48 25.13
C SER A 210 -14.91 10.75 25.67
N GLN A 211 -15.25 9.57 25.14
CA GLN A 211 -16.30 8.74 25.75
C GLN A 211 -15.89 8.16 27.11
N GLY A 212 -14.60 8.13 27.44
CA GLY A 212 -14.09 7.72 28.74
C GLY A 212 -14.16 8.84 29.82
N VAL A 213 -14.36 10.09 29.44
CA VAL A 213 -14.32 11.26 30.35
C VAL A 213 -15.71 11.81 30.69
N VAL A 214 -16.78 11.29 30.13
CA VAL A 214 -18.18 11.76 30.47
C VAL A 214 -18.69 11.23 31.77
N VAL A 215 -17.88 10.70 32.65
CA VAL A 215 -18.35 10.31 33.99
C VAL A 215 -17.60 11.13 35.02
N VAL A 216 -18.34 11.98 35.73
CA VAL A 216 -18.09 12.58 37.05
C VAL A 216 -17.95 14.12 37.08
N GLU A 217 -18.76 14.84 36.33
CA GLU A 217 -19.04 16.23 36.71
C GLU A 217 -20.53 16.45 37.13
N GLY A 218 -21.01 15.61 38.02
CA GLY A 218 -22.42 15.70 38.42
C GLY A 218 -22.68 15.35 39.88
N VAL A 219 -21.66 15.29 40.74
CA VAL A 219 -21.86 15.07 42.18
C VAL A 219 -21.01 16.06 42.98
N THR A 220 -21.51 17.26 43.14
CA THR A 220 -21.18 18.10 44.31
C THR A 220 -22.42 18.20 45.17
N PRO A 221 -22.32 17.86 46.46
CA PRO A 221 -23.43 17.94 47.42
C PRO A 221 -23.81 19.37 47.72
#